data_49bc4a0e37ca3ea671a90f5c2485ce88
#
_entry.id   49bc4a0e37ca3ea671a90f5c2485ce88
#
_cell.length_a   1.000
_cell.length_b   1.000
_cell.length_c   1.000
_cell.angle_alpha   90.00
_cell.angle_beta   90.00
_cell.angle_gamma   90.00
#
_symmetry.space_group_name_H-M   'P 1'
#
loop_
_entity.id
_entity.type
_entity.pdbx_description
1 polymer ?
#
loop_
_entity_poly.entity_id
_entity_poly.type
_entity_poly.pdbx_seq_one_letter_code
_entity_poly.pdbx_strand_id
1 'polypeptide(L)'
;FTGGDFYINLGNVSEDVLNDSQLSYENGLPSSNNPDLPTLEGVWGVYPDPTTFNVVNAFDNTSGSYDLQDVGLDGMPDAEEQGFFSEWLSEVQEWVEPQAYSEIVQDPSGDNFRYFRNPEAQNNEETILERYAQFNGYENNSNTGSPNGYPITSTTVPNTEDINQDITLSTIESYFQYKVSLRPQDLGEFNIGKNYITDTFEQTVTTANEEERVIRWYQFKIPVREYDNKVGGITDFRSIRFIRMFAKGWTEPVTLRFARLELI
;
A
#
# COMPACT_ATOMS: atom_id res chain seq x y z
N PHE A 1 -8.86 23.40 2.99
CA PHE A 1 -9.23 21.99 3.18
C PHE A 1 -10.68 21.76 2.72
N THR A 2 -10.84 21.06 1.62
CA THR A 2 -12.15 20.76 1.04
C THR A 2 -12.73 19.45 1.59
N GLY A 3 -11.88 18.59 2.13
CA GLY A 3 -12.23 17.25 2.58
C GLY A 3 -12.55 16.30 1.43
N GLY A 4 -12.94 15.09 1.78
CA GLY A 4 -13.30 14.04 0.85
C GLY A 4 -14.10 12.94 1.53
N ASP A 5 -14.23 11.82 0.85
CA ASP A 5 -14.90 10.64 1.37
C ASP A 5 -13.87 9.56 1.75
N PHE A 6 -14.13 8.89 2.86
CA PHE A 6 -13.38 7.74 3.32
C PHE A 6 -14.26 6.50 3.23
N TYR A 7 -13.76 5.46 2.60
CA TYR A 7 -14.48 4.22 2.38
C TYR A 7 -13.85 3.08 3.14
N ILE A 8 -14.69 2.19 3.65
CA ILE A 8 -14.30 0.94 4.30
C ILE A 8 -15.06 -0.19 3.61
N ASN A 9 -14.34 -1.19 3.11
CA ASN A 9 -14.91 -2.40 2.55
C ASN A 9 -14.62 -3.56 3.50
N LEU A 10 -15.65 -4.31 3.85
CA LEU A 10 -15.55 -5.52 4.67
C LEU A 10 -15.99 -6.74 3.86
N GLY A 11 -15.10 -7.68 3.66
CA GLY A 11 -15.41 -8.90 2.91
C GLY A 11 -14.21 -9.55 2.27
N ASN A 12 -14.38 -10.01 1.04
CA ASN A 12 -13.32 -10.49 0.18
C ASN A 12 -13.00 -9.40 -0.84
N VAL A 13 -11.74 -9.06 -0.98
CA VAL A 13 -11.23 -8.14 -2.00
C VAL A 13 -10.28 -8.91 -2.90
N SER A 14 -10.27 -8.58 -4.18
CA SER A 14 -9.32 -9.17 -5.11
C SER A 14 -7.90 -8.76 -4.73
N GLU A 15 -6.99 -9.70 -4.77
CA GLU A 15 -5.55 -9.50 -4.63
C GLU A 15 -4.89 -9.26 -5.99
N ASP A 16 -5.60 -9.54 -7.08
CA ASP A 16 -5.19 -9.33 -8.47
C ASP A 16 -5.22 -7.82 -8.80
N VAL A 17 -4.13 -7.15 -8.51
CA VAL A 17 -3.99 -5.70 -8.71
C VAL A 17 -3.86 -5.36 -10.19
N LEU A 18 -3.16 -6.18 -10.95
CA LEU A 18 -2.93 -6.02 -12.39
C LEU A 18 -4.13 -6.43 -13.25
N ASN A 19 -5.12 -7.10 -12.69
CA ASN A 19 -6.31 -7.62 -13.37
C ASN A 19 -5.98 -8.56 -14.55
N ASP A 20 -4.94 -9.34 -14.42
CA ASP A 20 -4.49 -10.29 -15.42
C ASP A 20 -4.78 -11.76 -15.05
N SER A 21 -5.29 -12.00 -13.85
CA SER A 21 -5.58 -13.31 -13.26
C SER A 21 -4.34 -14.20 -13.10
N GLN A 22 -3.17 -13.58 -12.97
CA GLN A 22 -1.90 -14.23 -12.69
C GLN A 22 -1.31 -13.67 -11.41
N LEU A 23 -0.72 -14.56 -10.58
CA LEU A 23 0.02 -14.10 -9.40
C LEU A 23 1.40 -13.63 -9.84
N SER A 24 1.65 -12.35 -9.70
CA SER A 24 2.95 -11.75 -9.97
C SER A 24 3.82 -11.76 -8.71
N TYR A 25 5.01 -12.33 -8.85
CA TYR A 25 6.05 -12.26 -7.81
C TYR A 25 6.98 -11.10 -8.12
N GLU A 26 7.11 -10.21 -7.16
CA GLU A 26 7.83 -8.95 -7.30
C GLU A 26 9.33 -9.08 -7.07
N ASN A 27 9.84 -10.30 -6.94
CA ASN A 27 11.25 -10.61 -6.76
C ASN A 27 11.61 -11.99 -7.30
N GLY A 28 12.89 -12.32 -7.29
CA GLY A 28 13.35 -13.68 -7.56
C GLY A 28 13.65 -13.97 -9.01
N LEU A 29 13.88 -12.97 -9.85
CA LEU A 29 14.39 -13.18 -11.21
C LEU A 29 15.75 -13.89 -11.20
N PRO A 30 16.12 -14.59 -12.29
CA PRO A 30 17.41 -15.23 -12.41
C PRO A 30 18.57 -14.28 -12.13
N SER A 31 19.51 -14.73 -11.32
CA SER A 31 20.73 -13.99 -10.99
C SER A 31 21.96 -14.81 -11.40
N SER A 32 23.14 -14.23 -11.28
CA SER A 32 24.40 -14.93 -11.56
C SER A 32 24.59 -16.17 -10.68
N ASN A 33 24.01 -16.19 -9.49
CA ASN A 33 24.07 -17.33 -8.57
C ASN A 33 22.95 -18.36 -8.80
N ASN A 34 21.90 -17.98 -9.48
CA ASN A 34 20.73 -18.84 -9.76
C ASN A 34 20.17 -18.56 -11.17
N PRO A 35 20.94 -18.85 -12.23
CA PRO A 35 20.60 -18.47 -13.60
C PRO A 35 19.45 -19.30 -14.20
N ASP A 36 19.14 -20.44 -13.61
CA ASP A 36 18.17 -21.41 -14.15
C ASP A 36 16.78 -21.30 -13.50
N LEU A 37 16.50 -20.21 -12.78
CA LEU A 37 15.16 -19.98 -12.24
C LEU A 37 14.16 -19.83 -13.39
N PRO A 38 13.06 -20.60 -13.39
CA PRO A 38 12.03 -20.47 -14.41
C PRO A 38 11.26 -19.15 -14.21
N THR A 39 10.97 -18.51 -15.33
CA THR A 39 10.22 -17.26 -15.39
C THR A 39 9.01 -17.36 -16.29
N LEU A 40 8.05 -16.49 -16.08
CA LEU A 40 6.90 -16.27 -16.95
C LEU A 40 6.99 -14.86 -17.55
N GLU A 41 6.43 -14.70 -18.73
CA GLU A 41 6.21 -13.37 -19.31
C GLU A 41 4.81 -12.88 -18.96
N GLY A 42 4.73 -11.71 -18.39
CA GLY A 42 3.50 -10.98 -18.13
C GLY A 42 3.12 -10.02 -19.24
N VAL A 43 2.10 -9.21 -19.00
CA VAL A 43 1.67 -8.16 -19.93
C VAL A 43 2.71 -7.05 -20.01
N TRP A 44 3.43 -6.81 -18.93
CA TRP A 44 4.36 -5.72 -18.77
C TRP A 44 5.82 -6.17 -18.82
N GLY A 45 6.16 -7.23 -18.12
CA GLY A 45 7.53 -7.70 -17.98
C GLY A 45 7.64 -9.17 -17.63
N VAL A 46 8.76 -9.55 -17.01
CA VAL A 46 9.12 -10.93 -16.66
C VAL A 46 9.13 -11.10 -15.15
N TYR A 47 8.50 -12.14 -14.63
CA TYR A 47 8.47 -12.48 -13.22
C TYR A 47 8.71 -13.97 -12.98
N PRO A 48 9.10 -14.38 -11.75
CA PRO A 48 9.36 -15.77 -11.43
C PRO A 48 8.13 -16.66 -11.62
N ASP A 49 8.31 -17.90 -12.09
CA ASP A 49 7.22 -18.86 -12.19
C ASP A 49 6.76 -19.34 -10.81
N PRO A 50 5.55 -18.97 -10.34
CA PRO A 50 5.06 -19.31 -9.01
C PRO A 50 4.85 -20.79 -8.80
N THR A 51 4.67 -21.57 -9.87
CA THR A 51 4.40 -23.01 -9.77
C THR A 51 5.64 -23.83 -9.41
N THR A 52 6.81 -23.27 -9.63
CA THR A 52 8.09 -23.91 -9.34
C THR A 52 8.78 -23.34 -8.11
N PHE A 53 8.29 -22.25 -7.60
CA PHE A 53 8.87 -21.51 -6.49
C PHE A 53 8.15 -21.87 -5.20
N ASN A 54 8.74 -22.77 -4.40
CA ASN A 54 8.15 -23.16 -3.11
C ASN A 54 8.38 -22.15 -1.96
N VAL A 55 9.27 -21.20 -2.16
CA VAL A 55 9.61 -20.19 -1.16
C VAL A 55 9.97 -18.92 -1.88
N VAL A 56 9.27 -17.85 -1.60
CA VAL A 56 9.70 -16.52 -1.98
C VAL A 56 10.96 -16.24 -1.18
N ASN A 57 12.11 -16.43 -1.79
CA ASN A 57 13.37 -16.13 -1.16
C ASN A 57 13.56 -14.62 -1.17
N ALA A 58 14.15 -14.13 -0.10
CA ALA A 58 14.74 -12.82 -0.11
C ALA A 58 15.65 -12.66 -1.33
N PHE A 59 15.88 -11.44 -1.74
CA PHE A 59 16.81 -11.12 -2.82
C PHE A 59 18.16 -11.80 -2.63
N ASP A 60 18.82 -12.15 -3.73
CA ASP A 60 20.20 -12.59 -3.71
C ASP A 60 21.07 -11.44 -3.18
N ASN A 61 21.78 -11.68 -2.09
CA ASN A 61 22.61 -10.67 -1.43
C ASN A 61 23.95 -10.40 -2.15
N THR A 62 24.18 -11.00 -3.31
CA THR A 62 25.36 -10.72 -4.13
C THR A 62 25.26 -9.30 -4.68
N SER A 63 26.36 -8.55 -4.65
CA SER A 63 26.40 -7.17 -5.13
C SER A 63 25.88 -7.05 -6.56
N GLY A 64 24.90 -6.20 -6.80
CA GLY A 64 24.26 -5.95 -8.08
C GLY A 64 23.16 -6.97 -8.47
N SER A 65 22.86 -7.94 -7.59
CA SER A 65 21.76 -8.87 -7.86
C SER A 65 20.43 -8.32 -7.43
N TYR A 66 20.39 -7.46 -6.42
CA TYR A 66 19.17 -6.87 -5.91
C TYR A 66 18.44 -6.06 -7.01
N ASP A 67 19.16 -5.17 -7.68
CA ASP A 67 18.61 -4.30 -8.73
C ASP A 67 18.04 -5.06 -9.93
N LEU A 68 18.48 -6.32 -10.13
CA LEU A 68 17.96 -7.21 -11.17
C LEU A 68 16.77 -8.06 -10.70
N GLN A 69 16.55 -8.13 -9.40
CA GLN A 69 15.55 -8.99 -8.78
C GLN A 69 14.37 -8.22 -8.20
N ASP A 70 14.52 -6.93 -7.98
CA ASP A 70 13.45 -6.02 -7.62
C ASP A 70 12.75 -5.61 -8.92
N VAL A 71 11.71 -6.32 -9.24
CA VAL A 71 10.97 -6.15 -10.50
C VAL A 71 9.62 -5.48 -10.29
N GLY A 72 9.34 -5.13 -9.04
CA GLY A 72 8.11 -4.50 -8.66
C GLY A 72 6.87 -5.28 -9.10
N LEU A 73 5.77 -4.58 -9.23
CA LEU A 73 4.49 -5.16 -9.62
C LEU A 73 4.37 -5.32 -11.14
N ASP A 74 5.09 -4.56 -11.92
CA ASP A 74 5.04 -4.60 -13.38
C ASP A 74 5.98 -5.65 -14.01
N GLY A 75 6.84 -6.25 -13.19
CA GLY A 75 7.77 -7.30 -13.62
C GLY A 75 8.99 -6.77 -14.37
N MET A 76 9.32 -5.48 -14.25
CA MET A 76 10.47 -4.84 -14.91
C MET A 76 11.42 -4.24 -13.87
N PRO A 77 12.73 -4.40 -14.02
CA PRO A 77 13.69 -3.62 -13.25
C PRO A 77 13.78 -2.18 -13.77
N ASP A 78 14.14 -1.22 -12.93
CA ASP A 78 14.26 0.22 -13.22
C ASP A 78 14.87 0.56 -14.58
N ALA A 79 15.91 -0.18 -14.97
CA ALA A 79 16.62 0.08 -16.23
C ALA A 79 15.76 -0.23 -17.47
N GLU A 80 14.85 -1.18 -17.37
CA GLU A 80 13.91 -1.53 -18.43
C GLU A 80 12.71 -0.59 -18.43
N GLU A 81 12.24 -0.19 -17.24
CA GLU A 81 11.17 0.79 -17.06
C GLU A 81 11.48 2.12 -17.72
N GLN A 82 12.71 2.62 -17.59
CA GLN A 82 13.14 3.85 -18.24
C GLN A 82 12.95 3.81 -19.76
N GLY A 83 13.19 2.65 -20.35
CA GLY A 83 12.97 2.42 -21.76
C GLY A 83 11.49 2.31 -22.11
N PHE A 84 10.76 1.54 -21.35
CA PHE A 84 9.34 1.27 -21.54
C PHE A 84 8.50 2.54 -21.38
N PHE A 85 8.73 3.31 -20.34
CA PHE A 85 8.01 4.55 -20.02
C PHE A 85 8.63 5.80 -20.66
N SER A 86 9.52 5.69 -21.64
CA SER A 86 10.26 6.82 -22.22
C SER A 86 9.37 7.95 -22.80
N GLU A 87 8.24 7.62 -23.41
CA GLU A 87 7.28 8.60 -23.92
C GLU A 87 6.65 9.37 -22.76
N TRP A 88 6.16 8.67 -21.75
CA TRP A 88 5.58 9.26 -20.55
C TRP A 88 6.59 10.12 -19.79
N LEU A 89 7.81 9.65 -19.61
CA LEU A 89 8.87 10.41 -18.95
C LEU A 89 9.17 11.73 -19.68
N SER A 90 9.11 11.72 -21.01
CA SER A 90 9.28 12.95 -21.81
C SER A 90 8.17 13.97 -21.57
N GLU A 91 6.93 13.51 -21.37
CA GLU A 91 5.80 14.38 -21.04
C GLU A 91 5.90 14.91 -19.61
N VAL A 92 6.23 14.06 -18.65
CA VAL A 92 6.35 14.43 -17.23
C VAL A 92 7.45 15.47 -17.02
N GLN A 93 8.53 15.41 -17.78
CA GLN A 93 9.63 16.38 -17.70
C GLN A 93 9.15 17.83 -17.89
N GLU A 94 8.08 18.04 -18.64
CA GLU A 94 7.55 19.39 -18.90
C GLU A 94 6.73 19.93 -17.71
N TRP A 95 6.31 19.08 -16.77
CA TRP A 95 5.32 19.43 -15.73
C TRP A 95 5.88 19.46 -14.31
N VAL A 96 7.01 18.79 -14.09
CA VAL A 96 7.61 18.65 -12.75
C VAL A 96 8.92 19.39 -12.63
N GLU A 97 9.29 19.73 -11.41
CA GLU A 97 10.58 20.35 -11.13
C GLU A 97 11.74 19.40 -11.43
N PRO A 98 12.92 19.89 -11.85
CA PRO A 98 14.03 19.04 -12.26
C PRO A 98 14.49 18.00 -11.23
N GLN A 99 14.38 18.30 -9.95
CA GLN A 99 14.70 17.35 -8.90
C GLN A 99 13.71 16.20 -8.83
N ALA A 100 12.41 16.51 -8.85
CA ALA A 100 11.34 15.51 -8.85
C ALA A 100 11.42 14.64 -10.13
N TYR A 101 11.73 15.24 -11.27
CA TYR A 101 11.96 14.49 -12.51
C TYR A 101 13.12 13.50 -12.38
N SER A 102 14.22 13.91 -11.76
CA SER A 102 15.35 13.01 -11.53
C SER A 102 15.02 11.83 -10.64
N GLU A 103 14.13 12.01 -9.67
CA GLU A 103 13.63 10.94 -8.81
C GLU A 103 12.71 9.98 -9.59
N ILE A 104 11.79 10.53 -10.39
CA ILE A 104 10.87 9.75 -11.22
C ILE A 104 11.61 8.91 -12.28
N VAL A 105 12.68 9.44 -12.86
CA VAL A 105 13.49 8.70 -13.86
C VAL A 105 14.22 7.50 -13.25
N GLN A 106 14.54 7.54 -11.96
CA GLN A 106 15.23 6.44 -11.30
C GLN A 106 14.31 5.25 -11.03
N ASP A 107 13.04 5.50 -10.83
CA ASP A 107 12.01 4.52 -10.51
C ASP A 107 10.68 5.01 -11.13
N PRO A 108 10.48 4.79 -12.46
CA PRO A 108 9.33 5.31 -13.17
C PRO A 108 7.98 4.76 -12.71
N SER A 109 7.91 3.50 -12.32
CA SER A 109 6.71 2.87 -11.77
C SER A 109 6.47 3.25 -10.32
N GLY A 110 7.52 3.63 -9.61
CA GLY A 110 7.48 3.93 -8.19
C GLY A 110 7.25 2.71 -7.31
N ASP A 111 7.66 1.53 -7.76
CA ASP A 111 7.36 0.26 -7.12
C ASP A 111 8.58 -0.46 -6.54
N ASN A 112 9.74 0.21 -6.48
CA ASN A 112 10.92 -0.28 -5.80
C ASN A 112 10.62 -0.66 -4.36
N PHE A 113 10.83 -1.93 -4.03
CA PHE A 113 10.58 -2.43 -2.70
C PHE A 113 11.57 -1.85 -1.69
N ARG A 114 11.04 -1.18 -0.69
CA ARG A 114 11.82 -0.59 0.39
C ARG A 114 11.32 -1.02 1.75
N TYR A 115 12.02 -1.93 2.36
CA TYR A 115 11.62 -2.37 3.66
C TYR A 115 11.98 -1.35 4.77
N PHE A 116 11.13 -1.22 5.79
CA PHE A 116 11.17 -0.17 6.82
C PHE A 116 12.51 -0.05 7.57
N ARG A 117 13.24 -1.15 7.75
CA ARG A 117 14.54 -1.17 8.44
C ARG A 117 15.73 -1.31 7.50
N ASN A 118 15.60 -0.86 6.26
CA ASN A 118 16.73 -0.92 5.35
C ASN A 118 17.92 -0.09 5.87
N PRO A 119 19.16 -0.50 5.57
CA PRO A 119 20.35 0.19 6.06
C PRO A 119 20.47 1.63 5.58
N GLU A 120 19.94 1.95 4.41
CA GLU A 120 20.01 3.28 3.81
C GLU A 120 19.19 4.28 4.63
N ALA A 121 17.95 3.95 4.97
CA ALA A 121 17.12 4.76 5.84
C ALA A 121 17.76 4.99 7.23
N GLN A 122 18.51 4.01 7.72
CA GLN A 122 19.25 4.15 8.97
C GLN A 122 20.45 5.11 8.82
N ASN A 123 21.18 5.02 7.70
CA ASN A 123 22.32 5.88 7.43
C ASN A 123 21.91 7.34 7.16
N ASN A 124 20.74 7.53 6.55
CA ASN A 124 20.16 8.85 6.26
C ASN A 124 19.44 9.46 7.46
N GLU A 125 19.39 8.76 8.60
CA GLU A 125 18.69 9.20 9.82
C GLU A 125 17.20 9.55 9.58
N GLU A 126 16.56 8.83 8.65
CA GLU A 126 15.17 9.07 8.29
C GLU A 126 14.24 8.92 9.49
N THR A 127 13.34 9.86 9.62
CA THR A 127 12.29 9.84 10.63
C THR A 127 11.29 8.70 10.36
N ILE A 128 10.50 8.35 11.37
CA ILE A 128 9.44 7.34 11.22
C ILE A 128 8.48 7.70 10.09
N LEU A 129 8.12 8.97 9.95
CA LEU A 129 7.17 9.41 8.92
C LEU A 129 7.78 9.31 7.51
N GLU A 130 9.05 9.64 7.34
CA GLU A 130 9.75 9.48 6.07
C GLU A 130 9.85 8.01 5.68
N ARG A 131 10.17 7.14 6.62
CA ARG A 131 10.22 5.69 6.38
C ARG A 131 8.86 5.12 5.98
N TYR A 132 7.77 5.55 6.64
CA TYR A 132 6.43 5.11 6.27
C TYR A 132 5.95 5.67 4.94
N ALA A 133 6.44 6.83 4.51
CA ALA A 133 6.07 7.41 3.22
C ALA A 133 6.64 6.62 2.03
N GLN A 134 7.77 5.93 2.24
CA GLN A 134 8.46 5.16 1.21
C GLN A 134 8.43 3.65 1.46
N PHE A 135 7.73 3.23 2.49
CA PHE A 135 7.69 1.85 2.90
C PHE A 135 6.90 1.00 1.91
N ASN A 136 7.53 -0.04 1.38
CA ASN A 136 6.99 -0.91 0.35
C ASN A 136 6.55 -0.19 -0.94
N GLY A 137 7.07 0.99 -1.22
CA GLY A 137 6.65 1.76 -2.40
C GLY A 137 5.13 1.94 -2.48
N TYR A 138 4.58 1.87 -3.67
CA TYR A 138 3.13 1.90 -3.90
C TYR A 138 2.42 0.58 -3.58
N GLU A 139 3.15 -0.50 -3.50
CA GLU A 139 2.65 -1.83 -3.19
C GLU A 139 2.04 -1.90 -1.80
N ASN A 140 2.60 -1.14 -0.87
CA ASN A 140 2.13 -1.04 0.51
C ASN A 140 2.00 -2.41 1.20
N ASN A 141 2.92 -3.31 0.90
CA ASN A 141 2.92 -4.71 1.26
C ASN A 141 3.55 -4.94 2.63
N SER A 142 2.80 -4.73 3.69
CA SER A 142 3.27 -4.89 5.07
C SER A 142 2.78 -6.19 5.69
N ASN A 143 3.70 -6.97 6.18
CA ASN A 143 3.40 -8.15 6.99
C ASN A 143 3.57 -7.86 8.48
N THR A 144 2.56 -8.19 9.26
CA THR A 144 2.61 -8.14 10.73
C THR A 144 3.09 -9.43 11.37
N GLY A 145 3.33 -10.47 10.56
CA GLY A 145 3.81 -11.75 11.04
C GLY A 145 5.26 -11.71 11.52
N SER A 146 5.58 -12.53 12.49
CA SER A 146 6.94 -12.69 13.00
C SER A 146 7.37 -14.15 12.89
N PRO A 147 7.94 -14.56 11.76
CA PRO A 147 8.35 -15.96 11.59
C PRO A 147 9.44 -16.39 12.59
N ASN A 148 10.17 -15.45 13.18
CA ASN A 148 11.29 -15.73 14.09
C ASN A 148 11.06 -15.22 15.52
N GLY A 149 9.82 -14.93 15.93
CA GLY A 149 9.49 -14.41 17.26
C GLY A 149 9.87 -12.95 17.50
N TYR A 150 10.41 -12.25 16.51
CA TYR A 150 10.64 -10.80 16.58
C TYR A 150 9.41 -10.08 16.04
N PRO A 151 8.94 -8.99 16.66
CA PRO A 151 7.86 -8.19 16.14
C PRO A 151 8.34 -7.52 14.85
N ILE A 152 8.04 -8.15 13.73
CA ILE A 152 8.29 -7.59 12.40
C ILE A 152 7.01 -6.88 12.01
N THR A 153 7.09 -5.58 11.86
CA THR A 153 5.98 -4.75 11.39
C THR A 153 6.01 -4.52 9.87
N SER A 154 6.98 -5.16 9.20
CA SER A 154 7.20 -5.04 7.76
C SER A 154 7.66 -6.36 7.16
N THR A 155 7.28 -6.63 5.93
CA THR A 155 7.85 -7.72 5.15
C THR A 155 9.26 -7.38 4.67
N THR A 156 10.09 -8.38 4.46
CA THR A 156 11.41 -8.26 3.82
C THR A 156 11.37 -8.69 2.36
N VAL A 157 10.19 -9.02 1.87
CA VAL A 157 9.95 -9.52 0.51
C VAL A 157 8.70 -8.84 -0.02
N PRO A 158 8.75 -8.18 -1.19
CA PRO A 158 7.57 -7.62 -1.81
C PRO A 158 6.63 -8.75 -2.24
N ASN A 159 5.34 -8.56 -2.07
CA ASN A 159 4.29 -9.41 -2.60
C ASN A 159 2.92 -8.74 -2.45
N THR A 160 2.55 -7.92 -3.39
CA THR A 160 1.31 -7.14 -3.36
C THR A 160 0.08 -8.00 -3.62
N GLU A 161 0.23 -9.06 -4.40
CA GLU A 161 -0.88 -9.92 -4.82
C GLU A 161 -1.09 -11.17 -3.95
N ASP A 162 -0.41 -11.25 -2.80
CA ASP A 162 -0.62 -12.30 -1.78
C ASP A 162 -0.57 -11.68 -0.38
N ILE A 163 -1.58 -10.88 -0.06
CA ILE A 163 -1.65 -10.11 1.19
C ILE A 163 -1.73 -11.04 2.41
N ASN A 164 -2.40 -12.18 2.27
CA ASN A 164 -2.58 -13.15 3.36
C ASN A 164 -1.48 -14.22 3.42
N GLN A 165 -0.56 -14.21 2.45
CA GLN A 165 0.58 -15.14 2.33
C GLN A 165 0.19 -16.62 2.27
N ASP A 166 -0.90 -16.91 1.57
CA ASP A 166 -1.32 -18.28 1.32
C ASP A 166 -0.84 -18.85 -0.03
N ILE A 167 -0.04 -18.06 -0.76
CA ILE A 167 0.56 -18.41 -2.07
C ILE A 167 -0.54 -18.67 -3.13
N THR A 168 -1.70 -18.06 -2.96
CA THR A 168 -2.79 -18.15 -3.93
C THR A 168 -3.30 -16.77 -4.29
N LEU A 169 -3.68 -16.59 -5.56
CA LEU A 169 -4.29 -15.35 -6.02
C LEU A 169 -5.80 -15.41 -5.81
N SER A 170 -6.31 -14.58 -4.93
CA SER A 170 -7.74 -14.43 -4.72
C SER A 170 -8.30 -13.31 -5.61
N THR A 171 -9.17 -13.67 -6.56
CA THR A 171 -9.75 -12.71 -7.52
C THR A 171 -11.19 -12.30 -7.19
N ILE A 172 -11.69 -12.68 -6.01
CA ILE A 172 -13.09 -12.47 -5.63
C ILE A 172 -13.29 -11.09 -5.04
N GLU A 173 -14.11 -10.27 -5.67
CA GLU A 173 -14.63 -9.01 -5.15
C GLU A 173 -16.04 -9.22 -4.58
N SER A 174 -16.17 -9.28 -3.23
CA SER A 174 -17.44 -9.54 -2.56
C SER A 174 -17.45 -8.95 -1.15
N TYR A 175 -17.99 -7.73 -0.98
CA TYR A 175 -17.86 -6.98 0.26
C TYR A 175 -19.07 -6.06 0.54
N PHE A 176 -19.20 -5.69 1.81
CA PHE A 176 -20.04 -4.57 2.25
C PHE A 176 -19.21 -3.29 2.28
N GLN A 177 -19.73 -2.21 1.75
CA GLN A 177 -19.06 -0.93 1.69
C GLN A 177 -19.74 0.10 2.58
N TYR A 178 -18.93 0.84 3.33
CA TYR A 178 -19.33 1.94 4.20
C TYR A 178 -18.62 3.20 3.73
N LYS A 179 -19.32 4.33 3.82
CA LYS A 179 -18.81 5.63 3.44
C LYS A 179 -18.88 6.59 4.62
N VAL A 180 -17.76 7.20 4.95
CA VAL A 180 -17.65 8.28 5.94
C VAL A 180 -17.25 9.56 5.22
N SER A 181 -18.05 10.61 5.36
CA SER A 181 -17.67 11.92 4.83
C SER A 181 -16.70 12.61 5.78
N LEU A 182 -15.54 12.98 5.27
CA LEU A 182 -14.53 13.77 5.99
C LEU A 182 -14.50 15.22 5.49
N ARG A 183 -15.64 15.72 5.00
CA ARG A 183 -15.79 17.12 4.62
C ARG A 183 -16.05 17.99 5.84
N PRO A 184 -15.56 19.25 5.90
CA PRO A 184 -15.72 20.13 7.04
C PRO A 184 -17.18 20.29 7.51
N GLN A 185 -18.13 20.36 6.59
CA GLN A 185 -19.56 20.50 6.92
C GLN A 185 -20.18 19.25 7.57
N ASP A 186 -19.55 18.07 7.37
CA ASP A 186 -20.03 16.78 7.89
C ASP A 186 -19.27 16.35 9.15
N LEU A 187 -18.27 17.15 9.55
CA LEU A 187 -17.48 16.96 10.76
C LEU A 187 -17.89 18.01 11.82
N GLY A 188 -17.54 17.77 13.08
CA GLY A 188 -17.79 18.69 14.19
C GLY A 188 -18.87 18.22 15.15
N GLU A 189 -18.99 18.93 16.27
CA GLU A 189 -19.89 18.58 17.38
C GLU A 189 -21.38 18.56 16.98
N PHE A 190 -21.77 19.41 16.02
CA PHE A 190 -23.16 19.48 15.52
C PHE A 190 -23.55 18.25 14.67
N ASN A 191 -22.57 17.43 14.33
CA ASN A 191 -22.76 16.20 13.55
C ASN A 191 -22.68 14.93 14.42
N ILE A 192 -22.60 15.05 15.73
CA ILE A 192 -22.73 13.89 16.63
C ILE A 192 -24.10 13.24 16.41
N GLY A 193 -24.09 11.93 16.19
CA GLY A 193 -25.26 11.17 15.79
C GLY A 193 -25.54 11.13 14.28
N LYS A 194 -24.71 11.78 13.47
CA LYS A 194 -24.72 11.74 11.99
C LYS A 194 -23.36 11.30 11.48
N ASN A 195 -23.30 10.85 10.22
CA ASN A 195 -22.04 10.46 9.57
C ASN A 195 -21.21 9.50 10.44
N TYR A 196 -21.90 8.66 11.25
CA TYR A 196 -21.32 7.73 12.22
C TYR A 196 -20.51 8.36 13.37
N ILE A 197 -20.50 9.68 13.51
CA ILE A 197 -19.80 10.36 14.59
C ILE A 197 -20.56 10.13 15.89
N THR A 198 -19.89 9.56 16.90
CA THR A 198 -20.47 9.32 18.23
C THR A 198 -19.90 10.24 19.28
N ASP A 199 -18.68 10.71 19.08
CA ASP A 199 -18.04 11.63 20.02
C ASP A 199 -16.93 12.44 19.33
N THR A 200 -16.58 13.58 19.90
CA THR A 200 -15.44 14.40 19.53
C THR A 200 -14.73 14.92 20.75
N PHE A 201 -13.42 14.99 20.73
CA PHE A 201 -12.66 15.64 21.78
C PHE A 201 -11.47 16.41 21.22
N GLU A 202 -11.09 17.44 21.93
CA GLU A 202 -9.95 18.28 21.59
C GLU A 202 -8.81 18.05 22.58
N GLN A 203 -7.62 18.05 22.03
CA GLN A 203 -6.38 17.94 22.81
C GLN A 203 -5.39 18.99 22.32
N THR A 204 -4.84 19.76 23.24
CA THR A 204 -3.70 20.62 22.94
C THR A 204 -2.43 19.81 22.97
N VAL A 205 -1.67 19.89 21.89
CA VAL A 205 -0.36 19.22 21.75
C VAL A 205 0.70 20.29 21.45
N THR A 206 1.88 20.08 21.99
CA THR A 206 3.06 20.88 21.64
C THR A 206 3.79 20.20 20.50
N THR A 207 3.96 20.88 19.39
CA THR A 207 4.67 20.39 18.21
C THR A 207 6.19 20.47 18.40
N ALA A 208 6.96 19.84 17.51
CA ALA A 208 8.43 19.82 17.61
C ALA A 208 9.07 21.24 17.54
N ASN A 209 8.38 22.21 16.95
CA ASN A 209 8.78 23.62 16.91
C ASN A 209 8.25 24.42 18.11
N GLU A 210 7.85 23.77 19.21
CA GLU A 210 7.34 24.36 20.45
C GLU A 210 6.04 25.17 20.31
N GLU A 211 5.32 25.05 19.19
CA GLU A 211 3.99 25.64 19.02
C GLU A 211 2.91 24.78 19.67
N GLU A 212 1.98 25.39 20.36
CA GLU A 212 0.77 24.72 20.81
C GLU A 212 -0.27 24.68 19.69
N ARG A 213 -0.79 23.49 19.42
CA ARG A 213 -1.88 23.27 18.47
C ARG A 213 -2.98 22.45 19.09
N VAL A 214 -4.22 22.83 18.81
CA VAL A 214 -5.40 22.06 19.19
C VAL A 214 -5.68 21.05 18.09
N ILE A 215 -5.66 19.78 18.46
CA ILE A 215 -6.03 18.67 17.58
C ILE A 215 -7.40 18.18 18.00
N ARG A 216 -8.31 18.07 17.04
CA ARG A 216 -9.64 17.49 17.23
C ARG A 216 -9.65 16.07 16.74
N TRP A 217 -10.09 15.16 17.61
CA TRP A 217 -10.31 13.75 17.33
C TRP A 217 -11.79 13.48 17.17
N TYR A 218 -12.13 12.55 16.30
CA TYR A 218 -13.49 12.09 16.06
C TYR A 218 -13.58 10.60 16.33
N GLN A 219 -14.61 10.20 17.07
CA GLN A 219 -14.95 8.79 17.24
C GLN A 219 -16.06 8.44 16.27
N PHE A 220 -15.79 7.48 15.38
CA PHE A 220 -16.78 6.91 14.49
C PHE A 220 -17.19 5.53 14.99
N LYS A 221 -18.51 5.26 15.02
CA LYS A 221 -19.05 3.90 15.25
C LYS A 221 -19.94 3.55 14.09
N ILE A 222 -19.49 2.63 13.26
CA ILE A 222 -20.17 2.20 12.05
C ILE A 222 -20.86 0.87 12.35
N PRO A 223 -22.19 0.81 12.43
CA PRO A 223 -22.90 -0.44 12.59
C PRO A 223 -22.70 -1.31 11.35
N VAL A 224 -22.13 -2.50 11.49
CA VAL A 224 -21.77 -3.36 10.35
C VAL A 224 -22.97 -3.74 9.47
N ARG A 225 -24.19 -3.66 9.99
CA ARG A 225 -25.41 -3.94 9.22
C ARG A 225 -25.96 -2.75 8.43
N GLU A 226 -25.45 -1.56 8.67
CA GLU A 226 -25.85 -0.31 8.03
C GLU A 226 -24.85 0.07 6.92
N TYR A 227 -24.61 -0.84 6.01
CA TYR A 227 -23.72 -0.60 4.87
C TYR A 227 -24.42 0.26 3.80
N ASP A 228 -23.64 1.11 3.14
CA ASP A 228 -24.11 1.99 2.06
C ASP A 228 -24.25 1.23 0.75
N ASN A 229 -23.39 0.25 0.52
CA ASN A 229 -23.39 -0.53 -0.72
C ASN A 229 -22.95 -1.98 -0.45
N LYS A 230 -23.33 -2.84 -1.40
CA LYS A 230 -22.97 -4.25 -1.40
C LYS A 230 -22.46 -4.63 -2.79
N VAL A 231 -21.27 -5.18 -2.84
CA VAL A 231 -20.61 -5.60 -4.07
C VAL A 231 -20.48 -7.12 -4.07
N GLY A 232 -20.69 -7.71 -5.24
CA GLY A 232 -20.57 -9.15 -5.42
C GLY A 232 -21.64 -9.97 -4.67
N GLY A 233 -21.31 -11.24 -4.41
CA GLY A 233 -22.22 -12.25 -3.87
C GLY A 233 -22.25 -12.36 -2.34
N ILE A 234 -21.65 -11.43 -1.58
CA ILE A 234 -21.63 -11.52 -0.12
C ILE A 234 -23.04 -11.50 0.45
N THR A 235 -23.36 -12.41 1.36
CA THR A 235 -24.68 -12.55 1.96
C THR A 235 -24.71 -12.23 3.44
N ASP A 236 -23.61 -12.44 4.13
CA ASP A 236 -23.52 -12.26 5.58
C ASP A 236 -22.09 -11.88 6.00
N PHE A 237 -21.88 -11.64 7.29
CA PHE A 237 -20.60 -11.22 7.89
C PHE A 237 -19.73 -12.37 8.40
N ARG A 238 -20.05 -13.63 8.06
CA ARG A 238 -19.29 -14.80 8.55
C ARG A 238 -18.01 -15.08 7.78
N SER A 239 -17.91 -14.54 6.56
CA SER A 239 -16.76 -14.75 5.67
C SER A 239 -16.04 -13.45 5.34
N ILE A 240 -15.81 -12.62 6.35
CA ILE A 240 -14.99 -11.41 6.21
C ILE A 240 -13.53 -11.84 6.33
N ARG A 241 -12.77 -11.67 5.25
CA ARG A 241 -11.33 -11.95 5.21
C ARG A 241 -10.50 -10.69 5.28
N PHE A 242 -10.96 -9.62 4.61
CA PHE A 242 -10.21 -8.39 4.44
C PHE A 242 -11.01 -7.17 4.88
N ILE A 243 -10.27 -6.16 5.31
CA ILE A 243 -10.72 -4.78 5.46
C ILE A 243 -9.88 -3.95 4.51
N ARG A 244 -10.54 -3.36 3.48
CA ARG A 244 -9.90 -2.41 2.58
C ARG A 244 -10.40 -1.01 2.89
N MET A 245 -9.47 -0.07 3.07
CA MET A 245 -9.78 1.33 3.33
C MET A 245 -9.15 2.20 2.25
N PHE A 246 -9.89 3.19 1.77
CA PHE A 246 -9.38 4.14 0.80
C PHE A 246 -10.07 5.50 0.91
N ALA A 247 -9.39 6.54 0.44
CA ALA A 247 -9.87 7.90 0.39
C ALA A 247 -10.19 8.30 -1.07
N LYS A 248 -11.26 9.06 -1.27
CA LYS A 248 -11.68 9.54 -2.59
C LYS A 248 -12.21 10.97 -2.54
N GLY A 249 -12.03 11.70 -3.66
CA GLY A 249 -12.58 13.06 -3.82
C GLY A 249 -11.82 14.14 -3.04
N TRP A 250 -10.55 13.89 -2.75
CA TRP A 250 -9.63 14.87 -2.18
C TRP A 250 -8.97 15.69 -3.29
N THR A 251 -8.84 16.99 -3.09
CA THR A 251 -8.22 17.93 -4.04
C THR A 251 -6.84 18.41 -3.57
N GLU A 252 -6.47 18.05 -2.36
CA GLU A 252 -5.20 18.45 -1.73
C GLU A 252 -4.64 17.23 -0.97
N PRO A 253 -3.32 17.15 -0.80
CA PRO A 253 -2.69 16.14 0.03
C PRO A 253 -3.26 16.15 1.46
N VAL A 254 -3.54 14.99 2.01
CA VAL A 254 -4.10 14.84 3.35
C VAL A 254 -3.37 13.76 4.13
N THR A 255 -3.17 14.01 5.41
CA THR A 255 -2.70 13.00 6.36
C THR A 255 -3.85 12.60 7.27
N LEU A 256 -4.30 11.36 7.18
CA LEU A 256 -5.26 10.77 8.09
C LEU A 256 -4.51 10.05 9.22
N ARG A 257 -4.88 10.33 10.46
CA ARG A 257 -4.29 9.69 11.63
C ARG A 257 -5.33 8.84 12.33
N PHE A 258 -5.02 7.57 12.50
CA PHE A 258 -5.87 6.61 13.20
C PHE A 258 -5.25 6.32 14.57
N ALA A 259 -5.96 6.70 15.63
CA ALA A 259 -5.52 6.38 17.00
C ALA A 259 -5.87 4.93 17.37
N ARG A 260 -7.03 4.45 16.91
CA ARG A 260 -7.55 3.10 17.19
C ARG A 260 -8.54 2.66 16.12
N LEU A 261 -8.43 1.40 15.71
CA LEU A 261 -9.41 0.71 14.88
C LEU A 261 -9.81 -0.59 15.59
N GLU A 262 -11.09 -0.80 15.80
CA GLU A 262 -11.62 -2.00 16.45
C GLU A 262 -12.87 -2.50 15.73
N LEU A 263 -12.98 -3.80 15.62
CA LEU A 263 -14.22 -4.52 15.33
C LEU A 263 -14.77 -5.06 16.66
N ILE A 264 -15.99 -4.65 17.02
CA ILE A 264 -16.64 -4.98 18.28
C ILE A 264 -17.89 -5.82 18.01
#